data_497ccb9d06407b5048afd46649fbf6d4
#
_entry.id   497ccb9d06407b5048afd46649fbf6d4
#
_cell.length_a   1.000
_cell.length_b   1.000
_cell.length_c   1.000
_cell.angle_alpha   90.00
_cell.angle_beta   90.00
_cell.angle_gamma   90.00
#
_symmetry.space_group_name_H-M   'P 1'
#
loop_
_entity.id
_entity.type
_entity.pdbx_description
1 polymer ?
#
loop_
_entity_poly.entity_id
_entity_poly.type
_entity_poly.pdbx_seq_one_letter_code
_entity_poly.pdbx_strand_id
1 'polypeptide(L)'
;MRYDFDKITDRRGSGSMKWDAASDPEVIPMWVGDMDFPAPPAVTEALRQRVDHGVFGYAMVPPAYYKSVTGWFQRRHQWKIDPAWIIYTSGVVPAVSCAIRALTLPGEKVLVQTPAYHCFFSSIRNCGCEILENPLRPAGDTYEIDFEDFDRKCADEKTTVFLLCNPHNPVGRAWTREELSRLLAICLRHGVTVISDEIHCELTM
;
A
#
# COMPACT_ATOMS: atom_id res chain seq x y z
N MET A 1 -2.93 -25.96 -13.93
CA MET A 1 -1.92 -25.42 -14.87
C MET A 1 -0.68 -25.14 -14.03
N ARG A 2 0.51 -25.61 -14.43
CA ARG A 2 1.77 -25.32 -13.73
C ARG A 2 2.42 -24.13 -14.42
N TYR A 3 2.74 -23.09 -13.66
CA TYR A 3 3.46 -21.92 -14.17
C TYR A 3 4.96 -22.21 -14.18
N ASP A 4 5.64 -21.71 -15.20
CA ASP A 4 7.10 -21.83 -15.33
C ASP A 4 7.72 -20.51 -14.83
N PHE A 5 8.26 -20.55 -13.60
CA PHE A 5 8.93 -19.42 -12.98
C PHE A 5 10.45 -19.41 -13.24
N ASP A 6 10.98 -20.43 -13.92
CA ASP A 6 12.40 -20.50 -14.30
C ASP A 6 12.67 -19.84 -15.66
N LYS A 7 11.60 -19.61 -16.44
CA LYS A 7 11.70 -18.94 -17.74
C LYS A 7 12.04 -17.48 -17.57
N ILE A 8 13.23 -17.10 -18.03
CA ILE A 8 13.67 -15.70 -18.05
C ILE A 8 12.85 -14.91 -19.08
N THR A 9 12.28 -13.78 -18.65
CA THR A 9 11.61 -12.81 -19.52
C THR A 9 12.48 -11.58 -19.62
N ASP A 10 13.06 -11.35 -20.79
CA ASP A 10 13.82 -10.12 -21.05
C ASP A 10 12.86 -8.94 -21.15
N ARG A 11 13.12 -7.93 -20.33
CA ARG A 11 12.31 -6.70 -20.26
C ARG A 11 13.08 -5.45 -20.67
N ARG A 12 14.33 -5.59 -21.10
CA ARG A 12 15.12 -4.47 -21.62
C ARG A 12 14.57 -4.02 -22.97
N GLY A 13 14.53 -2.72 -23.18
CA GLY A 13 13.97 -2.13 -24.40
C GLY A 13 12.44 -2.23 -24.52
N SER A 14 11.76 -2.64 -23.46
CA SER A 14 10.29 -2.77 -23.43
C SER A 14 9.56 -1.53 -22.89
N GLY A 15 10.28 -0.47 -22.53
CA GLY A 15 9.76 0.67 -21.80
C GLY A 15 9.59 0.41 -20.30
N SER A 16 10.23 -0.64 -19.80
CA SER A 16 10.20 -0.97 -18.36
C SER A 16 11.01 0.05 -17.57
N MET A 17 10.36 0.80 -16.69
CA MET A 17 11.05 1.72 -15.79
C MET A 17 12.10 1.00 -14.93
N LYS A 18 11.84 -0.24 -14.53
CA LYS A 18 12.76 -1.06 -13.74
C LYS A 18 14.03 -1.41 -14.50
N TRP A 19 13.89 -1.87 -15.74
CA TRP A 19 15.00 -2.41 -16.53
C TRP A 19 15.67 -1.38 -17.44
N ASP A 20 14.94 -0.37 -17.88
CA ASP A 20 15.45 0.61 -18.87
C ASP A 20 15.95 1.91 -18.21
N ALA A 21 15.82 2.06 -16.88
CA ALA A 21 16.32 3.24 -16.16
C ALA A 21 17.85 3.24 -16.01
N ALA A 22 18.49 2.07 -15.94
CA ALA A 22 19.93 1.95 -15.85
C ALA A 22 20.54 1.82 -17.26
N SER A 23 21.54 2.67 -17.58
CA SER A 23 22.28 2.60 -18.84
C SER A 23 23.30 1.45 -18.88
N ASP A 24 23.75 0.98 -17.73
CA ASP A 24 24.70 -0.13 -17.61
C ASP A 24 23.92 -1.47 -17.60
N PRO A 25 24.17 -2.36 -18.58
CA PRO A 25 23.49 -3.64 -18.69
C PRO A 25 23.86 -4.63 -17.57
N GLU A 26 24.97 -4.42 -16.85
CA GLU A 26 25.40 -5.28 -15.74
C GLU A 26 24.67 -4.96 -14.44
N VAL A 27 23.95 -3.85 -14.36
CA VAL A 27 23.17 -3.49 -13.18
C VAL A 27 21.94 -4.39 -13.05
N ILE A 28 21.82 -5.04 -11.89
CA ILE A 28 20.62 -5.80 -11.52
C ILE A 28 19.65 -4.87 -10.81
N PRO A 29 18.51 -4.53 -11.43
CA PRO A 29 17.54 -3.62 -10.81
C PRO A 29 16.74 -4.32 -9.70
N MET A 30 16.83 -3.78 -8.47
CA MET A 30 16.13 -4.33 -7.30
C MET A 30 15.34 -3.25 -6.52
N TRP A 31 15.03 -2.13 -7.15
CA TRP A 31 14.45 -0.94 -6.51
C TRP A 31 12.94 -0.78 -6.69
N VAL A 32 12.35 -1.46 -7.66
CA VAL A 32 10.90 -1.46 -7.94
C VAL A 32 10.35 -2.87 -7.77
N GLY A 33 9.18 -2.98 -7.12
CA GLY A 33 8.59 -4.25 -6.73
C GLY A 33 7.80 -4.98 -7.82
N ASP A 34 7.80 -4.51 -9.08
CA ASP A 34 7.15 -5.22 -10.17
C ASP A 34 7.90 -6.52 -10.51
N MET A 35 7.14 -7.60 -10.66
CA MET A 35 7.69 -8.93 -10.92
C MET A 35 8.09 -9.08 -12.39
N ASP A 36 9.11 -9.91 -12.64
CA ASP A 36 9.60 -10.22 -13.99
C ASP A 36 8.95 -11.47 -14.60
N PHE A 37 7.87 -11.95 -13.99
CA PHE A 37 7.08 -13.07 -14.49
C PHE A 37 5.93 -12.59 -15.38
N PRO A 38 5.62 -13.33 -16.48
CA PRO A 38 4.43 -13.07 -17.26
C PRO A 38 3.16 -13.14 -16.38
N ALA A 39 2.19 -12.30 -16.68
CA ALA A 39 0.87 -12.38 -16.03
C ALA A 39 0.21 -13.73 -16.29
N PRO A 40 -0.60 -14.25 -15.36
CA PRO A 40 -1.33 -15.50 -15.54
C PRO A 40 -2.14 -15.52 -16.86
N PRO A 41 -2.20 -16.65 -17.58
CA PRO A 41 -2.92 -16.73 -18.85
C PRO A 41 -4.39 -16.29 -18.77
N ALA A 42 -5.08 -16.53 -17.67
CA ALA A 42 -6.45 -16.09 -17.49
C ALA A 42 -6.58 -14.55 -17.48
N VAL A 43 -5.57 -13.84 -16.95
CA VAL A 43 -5.54 -12.37 -16.95
C VAL A 43 -5.31 -11.84 -18.37
N THR A 44 -4.31 -12.40 -19.07
CA THR A 44 -4.00 -11.99 -20.45
C THR A 44 -5.13 -12.29 -21.41
N GLU A 45 -5.84 -13.40 -21.23
CA GLU A 45 -7.02 -13.76 -22.03
C GLU A 45 -8.18 -12.78 -21.80
N ALA A 46 -8.49 -12.44 -20.56
CA ALA A 46 -9.52 -11.44 -20.25
C ALA A 46 -9.20 -10.07 -20.87
N LEU A 47 -7.92 -9.68 -20.85
CA LEU A 47 -7.47 -8.45 -21.50
C LEU A 47 -7.64 -8.50 -23.03
N ARG A 48 -7.28 -9.63 -23.69
CA ARG A 48 -7.48 -9.81 -25.13
C ARG A 48 -8.95 -9.65 -25.51
N GLN A 49 -9.84 -10.33 -24.80
CA GLN A 49 -11.28 -10.22 -25.04
C GLN A 49 -11.77 -8.76 -24.93
N ARG A 50 -11.22 -8.00 -23.99
CA ARG A 50 -11.59 -6.58 -23.84
C ARG A 50 -11.01 -5.73 -24.98
N VAL A 51 -9.80 -6.02 -25.45
CA VAL A 51 -9.20 -5.37 -26.61
C VAL A 51 -9.97 -5.69 -27.89
N ASP A 52 -10.34 -6.95 -28.11
CA ASP A 52 -11.08 -7.41 -29.28
C ASP A 52 -12.49 -6.78 -29.34
N HIS A 53 -13.10 -6.49 -28.20
CA HIS A 53 -14.34 -5.73 -28.12
C HIS A 53 -14.20 -4.30 -28.67
N GLY A 54 -13.02 -3.66 -28.52
CA GLY A 54 -12.62 -2.41 -29.19
C GLY A 54 -13.27 -1.12 -28.69
N VAL A 55 -14.28 -1.17 -27.81
CA VAL A 55 -14.94 0.04 -27.29
C VAL A 55 -14.56 0.27 -25.84
N PHE A 56 -13.79 1.32 -25.60
CA PHE A 56 -13.23 1.70 -24.27
C PHE A 56 -13.94 2.95 -23.74
N GLY A 57 -15.21 2.87 -23.49
CA GLY A 57 -16.01 3.96 -22.94
C GLY A 57 -15.98 3.98 -21.40
N TYR A 58 -16.88 4.73 -20.81
CA TYR A 58 -17.10 4.73 -19.36
C TYR A 58 -17.52 3.33 -18.90
N ALA A 59 -16.78 2.77 -17.94
CA ALA A 59 -17.03 1.44 -17.41
C ALA A 59 -17.54 1.51 -15.97
N MET A 60 -18.46 0.62 -15.64
CA MET A 60 -18.88 0.38 -14.26
C MET A 60 -18.04 -0.76 -13.67
N VAL A 61 -17.73 -0.68 -12.38
CA VAL A 61 -17.15 -1.81 -11.66
C VAL A 61 -18.21 -2.92 -11.54
N PRO A 62 -17.97 -4.10 -12.12
CA PRO A 62 -18.99 -5.15 -12.15
C PRO A 62 -19.18 -5.80 -10.77
N PRO A 63 -20.36 -6.35 -10.45
CA PRO A 63 -20.61 -7.08 -9.22
C PRO A 63 -19.62 -8.23 -8.96
N ALA A 64 -19.09 -8.85 -10.04
CA ALA A 64 -18.10 -9.91 -9.97
C ALA A 64 -16.79 -9.43 -9.31
N TYR A 65 -16.42 -8.17 -9.45
CA TYR A 65 -15.26 -7.58 -8.76
C TYR A 65 -15.43 -7.64 -7.24
N TYR A 66 -16.55 -7.11 -6.74
CA TYR A 66 -16.84 -7.10 -5.29
C TYR A 66 -16.92 -8.52 -4.71
N LYS A 67 -17.56 -9.45 -5.45
CA LYS A 67 -17.61 -10.86 -5.07
C LYS A 67 -16.22 -11.50 -5.02
N SER A 68 -15.33 -11.15 -5.94
CA SER A 68 -13.95 -11.67 -5.95
C SER A 68 -13.16 -11.16 -4.76
N VAL A 69 -13.23 -9.87 -4.46
CA VAL A 69 -12.55 -9.25 -3.32
C VAL A 69 -13.04 -9.83 -2.01
N THR A 70 -14.36 -9.78 -1.75
CA THR A 70 -14.93 -10.30 -0.50
C THR A 70 -14.68 -11.80 -0.33
N GLY A 71 -14.77 -12.57 -1.43
CA GLY A 71 -14.47 -14.00 -1.43
C GLY A 71 -13.00 -14.29 -1.13
N TRP A 72 -12.07 -13.46 -1.60
CA TRP A 72 -10.64 -13.58 -1.28
C TRP A 72 -10.40 -13.38 0.22
N PHE A 73 -10.84 -12.27 0.79
CA PHE A 73 -10.66 -11.96 2.21
C PHE A 73 -11.34 -13.00 3.11
N GLN A 74 -12.51 -13.50 2.74
CA GLN A 74 -13.17 -14.58 3.50
C GLN A 74 -12.35 -15.87 3.50
N ARG A 75 -11.76 -16.28 2.36
CA ARG A 75 -11.00 -17.53 2.27
C ARG A 75 -9.60 -17.42 2.85
N ARG A 76 -8.91 -16.31 2.64
CA ARG A 76 -7.51 -16.12 3.04
C ARG A 76 -7.35 -15.63 4.46
N HIS A 77 -8.22 -14.72 4.88
CA HIS A 77 -8.11 -14.01 6.15
C HIS A 77 -9.27 -14.28 7.11
N GLN A 78 -10.21 -15.13 6.74
CA GLN A 78 -11.42 -15.43 7.53
C GLN A 78 -12.22 -14.16 7.88
N TRP A 79 -12.09 -13.13 7.07
CA TRP A 79 -12.72 -11.84 7.26
C TRP A 79 -13.87 -11.63 6.29
N LYS A 80 -15.06 -11.49 6.85
CA LYS A 80 -16.28 -11.21 6.08
C LYS A 80 -16.43 -9.70 5.89
N ILE A 81 -16.11 -9.22 4.71
CA ILE A 81 -16.25 -7.82 4.31
C ILE A 81 -17.63 -7.61 3.69
N ASP A 82 -18.33 -6.54 4.09
CA ASP A 82 -19.53 -6.10 3.40
C ASP A 82 -19.12 -5.43 2.07
N PRO A 83 -19.68 -5.85 0.92
CA PRO A 83 -19.42 -5.19 -0.37
C PRO A 83 -19.66 -3.67 -0.36
N ALA A 84 -20.58 -3.18 0.47
CA ALA A 84 -20.88 -1.76 0.61
C ALA A 84 -19.71 -0.94 1.24
N TRP A 85 -18.76 -1.60 1.90
CA TRP A 85 -17.55 -0.94 2.45
C TRP A 85 -16.44 -0.77 1.41
N ILE A 86 -16.59 -1.38 0.24
CA ILE A 86 -15.54 -1.35 -0.78
C ILE A 86 -15.72 -0.14 -1.68
N ILE A 87 -14.73 0.74 -1.67
CA ILE A 87 -14.64 1.88 -2.60
C ILE A 87 -13.51 1.55 -3.60
N TYR A 88 -13.89 1.46 -4.88
CA TYR A 88 -12.93 1.25 -5.96
C TYR A 88 -12.11 2.52 -6.23
N THR A 89 -10.81 2.37 -6.36
CA THR A 89 -9.86 3.43 -6.74
C THR A 89 -8.92 2.93 -7.84
N SER A 90 -8.29 3.85 -8.57
CA SER A 90 -7.33 3.51 -9.63
C SER A 90 -5.96 3.06 -9.13
N GLY A 91 -5.76 2.98 -7.82
CA GLY A 91 -4.53 2.53 -7.19
C GLY A 91 -4.44 2.98 -5.73
N VAL A 92 -3.44 2.45 -4.99
CA VAL A 92 -3.29 2.71 -3.55
C VAL A 92 -2.88 4.16 -3.26
N VAL A 93 -1.95 4.75 -4.03
CA VAL A 93 -1.52 6.15 -3.82
C VAL A 93 -2.68 7.14 -3.99
N PRO A 94 -3.52 7.04 -5.05
CA PRO A 94 -4.76 7.81 -5.13
C PRO A 94 -5.71 7.56 -3.96
N ALA A 95 -5.86 6.29 -3.51
CA ALA A 95 -6.71 5.95 -2.38
C ALA A 95 -6.25 6.63 -1.08
N VAL A 96 -4.95 6.56 -0.78
CA VAL A 96 -4.33 7.22 0.39
C VAL A 96 -4.56 8.74 0.33
N SER A 97 -4.31 9.36 -0.83
CA SER A 97 -4.53 10.80 -1.01
C SER A 97 -6.00 11.19 -0.82
N CYS A 98 -6.94 10.39 -1.35
CA CYS A 98 -8.37 10.62 -1.13
C CYS A 98 -8.77 10.46 0.34
N ALA A 99 -8.25 9.43 1.02
CA ALA A 99 -8.53 9.17 2.43
C ALA A 99 -8.00 10.30 3.33
N ILE A 100 -6.75 10.75 3.10
CA ILE A 100 -6.19 11.90 3.82
C ILE A 100 -7.09 13.12 3.63
N ARG A 101 -7.42 13.46 2.37
CA ARG A 101 -8.27 14.63 2.08
C ARG A 101 -9.66 14.55 2.69
N ALA A 102 -10.22 13.35 2.84
CA ALA A 102 -11.53 13.14 3.44
C ALA A 102 -11.52 13.25 4.97
N LEU A 103 -10.37 13.02 5.60
CA LEU A 103 -10.21 12.90 7.04
C LEU A 103 -9.45 14.06 7.69
N THR A 104 -8.90 14.98 6.89
CA THR A 104 -8.07 16.08 7.37
C THR A 104 -8.47 17.41 6.76
N LEU A 105 -8.10 18.49 7.43
CA LEU A 105 -8.13 19.86 6.92
C LEU A 105 -6.69 20.33 6.63
N PRO A 106 -6.50 21.29 5.69
CA PRO A 106 -5.19 21.89 5.46
C PRO A 106 -4.60 22.48 6.75
N GLY A 107 -3.31 22.20 7.01
CA GLY A 107 -2.61 22.61 8.22
C GLY A 107 -2.71 21.61 9.39
N GLU A 108 -3.51 20.55 9.27
CA GLU A 108 -3.47 19.42 10.19
C GLU A 108 -2.28 18.51 9.90
N LYS A 109 -1.98 17.60 10.84
CA LYS A 109 -0.82 16.73 10.79
C LYS A 109 -1.22 15.30 10.52
N VAL A 110 -0.47 14.67 9.63
CA VAL A 110 -0.54 13.23 9.39
C VAL A 110 0.73 12.58 9.93
N LEU A 111 0.56 11.71 10.92
CA LEU A 111 1.63 10.94 11.55
C LEU A 111 2.03 9.78 10.65
N VAL A 112 3.34 9.59 10.44
CA VAL A 112 3.92 8.47 9.69
C VAL A 112 5.12 7.92 10.43
N GLN A 113 5.35 6.62 10.34
CA GLN A 113 6.56 5.98 10.85
C GLN A 113 7.65 6.00 9.78
N THR A 114 8.84 6.49 10.10
CA THR A 114 9.95 6.62 9.16
C THR A 114 11.12 5.70 9.50
N PRO A 115 11.86 5.18 8.47
CA PRO A 115 11.69 5.46 7.02
C PRO A 115 10.38 4.95 6.46
N ALA A 116 9.78 5.66 5.48
CA ALA A 116 8.49 5.34 4.93
C ALA A 116 8.51 5.34 3.38
N TYR A 117 7.49 4.75 2.78
CA TYR A 117 7.28 4.84 1.34
C TYR A 117 7.14 6.30 0.90
N HIS A 118 7.98 6.72 -0.04
CA HIS A 118 8.13 8.13 -0.41
C HIS A 118 6.83 8.81 -0.89
N CYS A 119 5.90 8.04 -1.50
CA CYS A 119 4.61 8.59 -1.93
C CYS A 119 3.71 9.02 -0.77
N PHE A 120 3.93 8.54 0.46
CA PHE A 120 3.19 9.03 1.62
C PHE A 120 3.45 10.52 1.85
N PHE A 121 4.71 10.93 1.77
CA PHE A 121 5.10 12.33 1.95
C PHE A 121 4.48 13.26 0.90
N SER A 122 4.46 12.83 -0.37
CA SER A 122 3.82 13.60 -1.42
C SER A 122 2.29 13.65 -1.27
N SER A 123 1.66 12.53 -0.90
CA SER A 123 0.21 12.49 -0.66
C SER A 123 -0.21 13.44 0.47
N ILE A 124 0.55 13.47 1.57
CA ILE A 124 0.29 14.36 2.71
C ILE A 124 0.44 15.83 2.31
N ARG A 125 1.58 16.18 1.69
CA ARG A 125 1.84 17.58 1.27
C ARG A 125 0.82 18.07 0.25
N ASN A 126 0.44 17.23 -0.71
CA ASN A 126 -0.54 17.59 -1.75
C ASN A 126 -1.96 17.78 -1.20
N CYS A 127 -2.24 17.28 0.00
CA CYS A 127 -3.48 17.54 0.73
C CYS A 127 -3.41 18.81 1.60
N GLY A 128 -2.26 19.51 1.62
CA GLY A 128 -2.05 20.69 2.45
C GLY A 128 -1.79 20.37 3.92
N CYS A 129 -1.47 19.13 4.24
CA CYS A 129 -1.18 18.68 5.59
C CYS A 129 0.31 18.71 5.92
N GLU A 130 0.64 18.79 7.20
CA GLU A 130 1.99 18.69 7.71
C GLU A 130 2.35 17.20 7.96
N ILE A 131 3.60 16.85 7.67
CA ILE A 131 4.13 15.52 8.00
C ILE A 131 4.62 15.54 9.42
N LEU A 132 4.14 14.61 10.24
CA LEU A 132 4.66 14.34 11.57
C LEU A 132 5.33 12.96 11.58
N GLU A 133 6.62 12.93 11.88
CA GLU A 133 7.40 11.70 11.78
C GLU A 133 7.56 11.03 13.14
N ASN A 134 7.33 9.73 13.22
CA ASN A 134 7.72 8.86 14.32
C ASN A 134 8.85 7.95 13.83
N PRO A 135 10.13 8.34 14.02
CA PRO A 135 11.27 7.56 13.56
C PRO A 135 11.30 6.18 14.22
N LEU A 136 11.37 5.14 13.41
CA LEU A 136 11.63 3.79 13.88
C LEU A 136 13.07 3.68 14.36
N ARG A 137 13.29 2.88 15.41
CA ARG A 137 14.62 2.66 15.97
C ARG A 137 15.22 1.39 15.38
N PRO A 138 16.42 1.45 14.77
CA PRO A 138 17.12 0.23 14.39
C PRO A 138 17.42 -0.64 15.61
N ALA A 139 17.14 -1.94 15.53
CA ALA A 139 17.34 -2.92 16.58
C ALA A 139 17.92 -4.21 15.99
N GLY A 140 19.26 -4.29 15.90
CA GLY A 140 19.95 -5.38 15.23
C GLY A 140 19.64 -5.41 13.73
N ASP A 141 19.01 -6.47 13.28
CA ASP A 141 18.59 -6.70 11.89
C ASP A 141 17.12 -6.31 11.62
N THR A 142 16.47 -5.64 12.58
CA THR A 142 15.08 -5.22 12.50
C THR A 142 14.89 -3.78 12.97
N TYR A 143 13.64 -3.33 13.08
CA TYR A 143 13.27 -2.01 13.56
C TYR A 143 12.20 -2.13 14.66
N GLU A 144 12.25 -1.21 15.61
CA GLU A 144 11.29 -1.10 16.70
C GLU A 144 10.56 0.24 16.68
N ILE A 145 9.35 0.24 17.23
CA ILE A 145 8.52 1.44 17.34
C ILE A 145 8.89 2.20 18.61
N ASP A 146 9.14 3.50 18.49
CA ASP A 146 9.20 4.41 19.61
C ASP A 146 7.79 4.79 20.05
N PHE A 147 7.23 4.01 20.95
CA PHE A 147 5.87 4.22 21.44
C PHE A 147 5.69 5.47 22.31
N GLU A 148 6.76 5.93 23.00
CA GLU A 148 6.69 7.15 23.80
C GLU A 148 6.61 8.39 22.90
N ASP A 149 7.43 8.40 21.86
CA ASP A 149 7.41 9.43 20.83
C ASP A 149 6.11 9.41 20.06
N PHE A 150 5.60 8.21 19.72
CA PHE A 150 4.32 8.03 19.02
C PHE A 150 3.16 8.59 19.83
N ASP A 151 3.08 8.26 21.13
CA ASP A 151 2.02 8.75 22.04
C ASP A 151 2.05 10.26 22.17
N ARG A 152 3.24 10.84 22.39
CA ARG A 152 3.44 12.29 22.47
C ARG A 152 2.98 12.99 21.18
N LYS A 153 3.20 12.40 20.02
CA LYS A 153 2.82 12.94 18.71
C LYS A 153 1.33 12.81 18.45
N CYS A 154 0.71 11.74 18.89
CA CYS A 154 -0.75 11.59 18.86
C CYS A 154 -1.46 12.58 19.77
N ALA A 155 -0.81 13.05 20.87
CA ALA A 155 -1.35 14.04 21.78
C ALA A 155 -1.35 15.48 21.23
N ASP A 156 -0.68 15.74 20.12
CA ASP A 156 -0.74 17.05 19.44
C ASP A 156 -2.13 17.24 18.83
N GLU A 157 -2.83 18.32 19.20
CA GLU A 157 -4.21 18.61 18.79
C GLU A 157 -4.41 18.70 17.27
N LYS A 158 -3.34 18.93 16.52
CA LYS A 158 -3.37 18.96 15.05
C LYS A 158 -3.18 17.57 14.41
N THR A 159 -2.81 16.56 15.19
CA THR A 159 -2.61 15.20 14.67
C THR A 159 -3.96 14.50 14.54
N THR A 160 -4.48 14.41 13.33
CA THR A 160 -5.80 13.85 13.04
C THR A 160 -5.75 12.46 12.40
N VAL A 161 -4.66 12.14 11.72
CA VAL A 161 -4.49 10.87 11.00
C VAL A 161 -3.13 10.24 11.31
N PHE A 162 -3.13 8.94 11.54
CA PHE A 162 -1.94 8.08 11.47
C PHE A 162 -1.99 7.23 10.20
N LEU A 163 -1.01 7.39 9.32
CA LEU A 163 -0.85 6.59 8.12
C LEU A 163 0.08 5.40 8.42
N LEU A 164 -0.53 4.28 8.74
CA LEU A 164 0.13 3.01 9.04
C LEU A 164 0.49 2.28 7.75
N CYS A 165 1.71 1.78 7.66
CA CYS A 165 2.15 0.83 6.64
C CYS A 165 2.36 -0.53 7.29
N ASN A 166 1.61 -1.55 6.86
CA ASN A 166 1.74 -2.90 7.43
C ASN A 166 1.35 -4.00 6.42
N PRO A 167 2.28 -4.81 5.95
CA PRO A 167 3.72 -4.83 6.23
C PRO A 167 4.44 -3.55 5.85
N HIS A 168 5.46 -3.17 6.62
CA HIS A 168 6.09 -1.86 6.53
C HIS A 168 7.18 -1.79 5.45
N ASN A 169 6.97 -0.94 4.48
CA ASN A 169 7.94 -0.60 3.45
C ASN A 169 8.61 0.76 3.79
N PRO A 170 9.94 0.89 3.82
CA PRO A 170 10.94 -0.05 3.27
C PRO A 170 11.59 -1.01 4.27
N VAL A 171 11.21 -1.02 5.54
CA VAL A 171 11.95 -1.78 6.58
C VAL A 171 11.73 -3.30 6.48
N GLY A 172 10.75 -3.76 5.67
CA GLY A 172 10.54 -5.18 5.40
C GLY A 172 9.99 -5.97 6.59
N ARG A 173 9.15 -5.34 7.42
CA ARG A 173 8.63 -5.92 8.65
C ARG A 173 7.11 -5.85 8.72
N ALA A 174 6.47 -6.95 9.14
CA ALA A 174 5.08 -6.94 9.59
C ALA A 174 5.04 -6.69 11.11
N TRP A 175 4.19 -5.76 11.55
CA TRP A 175 4.00 -5.47 12.98
C TRP A 175 3.25 -6.61 13.66
N THR A 176 3.65 -6.94 14.89
CA THR A 176 2.95 -7.96 15.69
C THR A 176 1.56 -7.49 16.11
N ARG A 177 0.73 -8.43 16.54
CA ARG A 177 -0.60 -8.12 17.09
C ARG A 177 -0.50 -7.18 18.29
N GLU A 178 0.48 -7.38 19.15
CA GLU A 178 0.72 -6.58 20.36
C GLU A 178 1.11 -5.15 19.98
N GLU A 179 2.02 -4.98 19.02
CA GLU A 179 2.44 -3.67 18.51
C GLU A 179 1.28 -2.92 17.87
N LEU A 180 0.53 -3.59 16.99
CA LEU A 180 -0.67 -3.01 16.36
C LEU A 180 -1.72 -2.63 17.40
N SER A 181 -1.99 -3.51 18.36
CA SER A 181 -2.96 -3.22 19.42
C SER A 181 -2.56 -2.01 20.25
N ARG A 182 -1.26 -1.85 20.55
CA ARG A 182 -0.74 -0.70 21.28
C ARG A 182 -0.83 0.59 20.46
N LEU A 183 -0.47 0.57 19.17
CA LEU A 183 -0.63 1.71 18.26
C LEU A 183 -2.09 2.16 18.19
N LEU A 184 -3.01 1.21 17.95
CA LEU A 184 -4.44 1.50 17.84
C LEU A 184 -5.04 2.03 19.14
N ALA A 185 -4.61 1.50 20.29
CA ALA A 185 -5.05 2.00 21.60
C ALA A 185 -4.61 3.45 21.84
N ILE A 186 -3.37 3.81 21.42
CA ILE A 186 -2.89 5.18 21.50
C ILE A 186 -3.69 6.09 20.57
N CYS A 187 -3.88 5.70 19.30
CA CYS A 187 -4.68 6.47 18.35
C CYS A 187 -6.11 6.70 18.86
N LEU A 188 -6.76 5.66 19.36
CA LEU A 188 -8.12 5.75 19.91
C LEU A 188 -8.19 6.73 21.10
N ARG A 189 -7.23 6.69 22.01
CA ARG A 189 -7.17 7.57 23.18
C ARG A 189 -7.08 9.05 22.80
N HIS A 190 -6.37 9.36 21.71
CA HIS A 190 -6.17 10.73 21.26
C HIS A 190 -7.11 11.15 20.10
N GLY A 191 -8.04 10.28 19.68
CA GLY A 191 -8.97 10.59 18.59
C GLY A 191 -8.33 10.62 17.21
N VAL A 192 -7.14 10.00 17.04
CA VAL A 192 -6.42 9.93 15.77
C VAL A 192 -7.00 8.80 14.91
N THR A 193 -7.42 9.13 13.70
CA THR A 193 -7.93 8.15 12.73
C THR A 193 -6.78 7.40 12.06
N VAL A 194 -6.92 6.08 11.91
CA VAL A 194 -5.88 5.25 11.25
C VAL A 194 -6.27 4.95 9.81
N ILE A 195 -5.36 5.29 8.88
CA ILE A 195 -5.37 4.79 7.51
C ILE A 195 -4.33 3.68 7.43
N SER A 196 -4.74 2.44 7.14
CA SER A 196 -3.84 1.29 7.04
C SER A 196 -3.56 0.96 5.58
N ASP A 197 -2.32 1.15 5.14
CA ASP A 197 -1.83 0.67 3.85
C ASP A 197 -1.31 -0.75 4.02
N GLU A 198 -2.06 -1.71 3.47
CA GLU A 198 -1.79 -3.14 3.56
C GLU A 198 -1.48 -3.78 2.20
N ILE A 199 -0.98 -2.99 1.24
CA ILE A 199 -0.71 -3.47 -0.13
C ILE A 199 0.23 -4.69 -0.17
N HIS A 200 1.07 -4.86 0.84
CA HIS A 200 2.00 -5.98 0.95
C HIS A 200 1.49 -7.16 1.78
N CYS A 201 0.24 -7.14 2.25
CA CYS A 201 -0.28 -8.16 3.19
C CYS A 201 -0.25 -9.60 2.66
N GLU A 202 -0.30 -9.81 1.36
CA GLU A 202 -0.22 -11.14 0.74
C GLU A 202 1.22 -11.62 0.50
N LEU A 203 2.22 -10.79 0.79
CA LEU A 203 3.64 -11.08 0.56
C LEU A 203 4.42 -11.44 1.84
N THR A 204 3.71 -11.69 2.95
CA THR A 204 4.32 -12.18 4.20
C THR A 204 4.67 -13.66 4.08
N MET A 205 5.87 -14.01 4.55
CA MET A 205 6.40 -15.39 4.58
C MET A 205 6.42 -15.95 6.01
#